data_6b8da56ad36e1a1492e326f571277c59
#
_entry.id   6b8da56ad36e1a1492e326f571277c59
#
_cell.length_a   1.000
_cell.length_b   1.000
_cell.length_c   1.000
_cell.angle_alpha   90.00
_cell.angle_beta   90.00
_cell.angle_gamma   90.00
#
_symmetry.space_group_name_H-M   'P 1'
#
loop_
_entity.id
_entity.type
_entity.pdbx_description
1 polymer ?
#
loop_
_entity_poly.entity_id
_entity_poly.type
_entity_poly.pdbx_seq_one_letter_code
_entity_poly.pdbx_strand_id
1 'polypeptide(L)'
;MGQWRHKKSVQLLKIQWKYKKSRKEGNDVMSETRKLYYEDVYTKEFTAKVLECREGKKGYEIVLDQTAFYPEGGGQPYDLGTLDKVEVLEVHEKNGEIIHYTKEAIEAGSEVTGKIDWDRRFDLMQQHSGEHIVSGLVHEAYGYDNVGFHMSSDVITVDLSGVLTEAQLAEIEAETNRKIWENSEVEITYPSREELDKLDYRSKKELTGQVRLVRFPGSDLCACCGTHVTHTGEIGAVKILTVENFHEGIRLTMICGKRVMDYLNMVNDQNRQVSVKLSAKIGETAAAVTRLQDENFRLKGQVNHMFDELCTAEAQKWEGAGSVLLFNEGLEADQVRRMADAVMQKCSGCCAVFSDNGDGSYKYAIGEVNGDLRQFTKEMNAALNGRGGGKPFFVQGSVKASEEEIRQFFKQ
;
A
#
# COMPACT_ATOMS: atom_id res chain seq x y z
N MET A 1 54.34 -27.52 5.09
CA MET A 1 54.27 -28.71 4.20
C MET A 1 53.11 -29.57 4.65
N GLY A 2 52.16 -29.85 3.80
CA GLY A 2 51.01 -30.69 4.14
C GLY A 2 49.82 -30.39 3.23
N GLN A 3 49.88 -30.88 1.98
CA GLN A 3 48.78 -30.83 1.02
C GLN A 3 47.66 -31.74 1.53
N TRP A 4 46.45 -31.20 1.71
CA TRP A 4 45.20 -31.98 1.72
C TRP A 4 44.43 -31.73 0.43
N ARG A 5 44.65 -32.65 -0.54
CA ARG A 5 43.73 -32.83 -1.65
C ARG A 5 42.55 -33.71 -1.17
N HIS A 6 41.39 -33.17 -1.08
CA HIS A 6 40.15 -33.96 -1.13
C HIS A 6 39.41 -33.64 -2.41
N LYS A 7 39.59 -34.52 -3.42
CA LYS A 7 38.65 -34.73 -4.49
C LYS A 7 37.43 -35.43 -3.89
N LYS A 8 36.31 -34.73 -3.76
CA LYS A 8 34.98 -35.36 -3.75
C LYS A 8 34.37 -35.15 -5.11
N SER A 9 34.35 -36.23 -5.90
CA SER A 9 33.55 -36.36 -7.10
C SER A 9 32.09 -36.24 -6.72
N VAL A 10 31.44 -35.12 -7.17
CA VAL A 10 29.99 -34.98 -7.17
C VAL A 10 29.48 -35.94 -8.24
N GLN A 11 29.00 -37.08 -7.82
CA GLN A 11 28.21 -37.98 -8.67
C GLN A 11 26.85 -37.36 -8.85
N LEU A 12 26.68 -36.66 -9.97
CA LEU A 12 25.38 -36.24 -10.48
C LEU A 12 24.55 -37.50 -10.73
N LEU A 13 23.66 -37.82 -9.81
CA LEU A 13 22.58 -38.78 -10.02
C LEU A 13 21.66 -38.19 -11.09
N LYS A 14 21.91 -38.57 -12.36
CA LYS A 14 20.95 -38.42 -13.43
C LYS A 14 19.75 -39.29 -13.10
N ILE A 15 18.71 -38.72 -12.56
CA ILE A 15 17.40 -39.32 -12.48
C ILE A 15 16.89 -39.40 -13.93
N GLN A 16 17.14 -40.53 -14.60
CA GLN A 16 16.51 -40.84 -15.88
C GLN A 16 15.05 -41.17 -15.61
N TRP A 17 14.16 -40.25 -15.91
CA TRP A 17 12.75 -40.50 -16.02
C TRP A 17 12.51 -41.56 -17.12
N LYS A 18 12.19 -42.80 -16.76
CA LYS A 18 11.66 -43.80 -17.69
C LYS A 18 10.18 -43.53 -17.89
N TYR A 19 9.87 -42.72 -18.91
CA TYR A 19 8.53 -42.68 -19.46
C TYR A 19 8.17 -44.06 -20.06
N LYS A 20 7.27 -44.80 -19.44
CA LYS A 20 6.59 -45.92 -20.06
C LYS A 20 5.64 -45.37 -21.12
N LYS A 21 6.06 -45.37 -22.38
CA LYS A 21 5.17 -45.22 -23.53
C LYS A 21 4.20 -46.41 -23.54
N SER A 22 2.96 -46.25 -23.11
CA SER A 22 1.87 -47.12 -23.54
C SER A 22 1.29 -46.54 -24.82
N ARG A 23 1.74 -47.03 -25.97
CA ARG A 23 1.03 -46.84 -27.24
C ARG A 23 -0.32 -47.52 -27.11
N LYS A 24 -1.41 -46.78 -27.04
CA LYS A 24 -2.72 -47.13 -27.51
C LYS A 24 -2.96 -46.39 -28.81
N GLU A 25 -3.11 -47.10 -29.89
CA GLU A 25 -3.44 -46.58 -31.21
C GLU A 25 -4.82 -45.94 -31.19
N GLY A 26 -4.92 -44.72 -31.73
CA GLY A 26 -6.20 -44.09 -32.11
C GLY A 26 -6.85 -43.20 -31.05
N ASN A 27 -6.20 -42.06 -30.74
CA ASN A 27 -6.82 -40.79 -30.38
C ASN A 27 -5.68 -39.77 -30.33
N ASP A 28 -5.86 -38.58 -30.87
CA ASP A 28 -4.92 -37.45 -30.74
C ASP A 28 -4.64 -37.20 -29.27
N VAL A 29 -3.55 -37.74 -28.75
CA VAL A 29 -3.02 -37.43 -27.44
C VAL A 29 -2.33 -36.08 -27.60
N MET A 30 -3.00 -34.98 -27.24
CA MET A 30 -2.39 -33.67 -27.07
C MET A 30 -1.13 -33.86 -26.20
N SER A 31 0.03 -33.53 -26.73
CA SER A 31 1.29 -33.74 -26.03
C SER A 31 1.39 -32.65 -24.93
N GLU A 32 1.39 -33.10 -23.68
CA GLU A 32 1.58 -32.22 -22.52
C GLU A 32 2.88 -31.44 -22.68
N THR A 33 2.85 -30.10 -22.48
CA THR A 33 4.04 -29.22 -22.56
C THR A 33 5.03 -29.59 -21.46
N ARG A 34 6.29 -29.85 -21.81
CA ARG A 34 7.35 -30.09 -20.81
C ARG A 34 7.67 -28.79 -20.03
N LYS A 35 7.57 -28.86 -18.71
CA LYS A 35 7.67 -27.73 -17.78
C LYS A 35 9.12 -27.55 -17.28
N LEU A 36 9.94 -26.83 -18.04
CA LEU A 36 11.36 -26.61 -17.70
C LEU A 36 11.54 -25.85 -16.38
N TYR A 37 10.60 -24.96 -16.02
CA TYR A 37 10.61 -24.23 -14.76
C TYR A 37 10.48 -25.12 -13.51
N TYR A 38 10.13 -26.40 -13.64
CA TYR A 38 10.18 -27.38 -12.56
C TYR A 38 11.45 -28.23 -12.56
N GLU A 39 12.17 -28.27 -13.67
CA GLU A 39 13.44 -28.98 -13.78
C GLU A 39 14.60 -28.11 -13.30
N ASP A 40 14.63 -26.87 -13.74
CA ASP A 40 15.55 -25.82 -13.28
C ASP A 40 14.82 -24.47 -13.30
N VAL A 41 14.48 -23.98 -12.10
CA VAL A 41 13.75 -22.72 -11.92
C VAL A 41 14.55 -21.50 -12.38
N TYR A 42 15.89 -21.64 -12.52
CA TYR A 42 16.81 -20.59 -12.99
C TYR A 42 17.01 -20.58 -14.50
N THR A 43 16.33 -21.41 -15.25
CA THR A 43 16.37 -21.37 -16.72
C THR A 43 15.85 -20.03 -17.24
N LYS A 44 16.75 -19.18 -17.72
CA LYS A 44 16.46 -17.83 -18.25
C LYS A 44 16.20 -17.81 -19.74
N GLU A 45 16.85 -18.74 -20.46
CA GLU A 45 16.78 -18.88 -21.91
C GLU A 45 16.70 -20.37 -22.27
N PHE A 46 15.88 -20.71 -23.25
CA PHE A 46 15.67 -22.07 -23.69
C PHE A 46 15.28 -22.10 -25.17
N THR A 47 15.47 -23.24 -25.82
CA THR A 47 15.02 -23.47 -27.19
C THR A 47 13.80 -24.38 -27.16
N ALA A 48 12.80 -24.10 -27.97
CA ALA A 48 11.59 -24.92 -28.09
C ALA A 48 11.07 -24.96 -29.52
N LYS A 49 10.31 -26.01 -29.83
CA LYS A 49 9.59 -26.12 -31.08
C LYS A 49 8.17 -25.61 -30.92
N VAL A 50 7.73 -24.76 -31.85
CA VAL A 50 6.33 -24.34 -31.94
C VAL A 50 5.49 -25.51 -32.45
N LEU A 51 4.61 -25.99 -31.58
CA LEU A 51 3.67 -27.08 -31.94
C LEU A 51 2.47 -26.50 -32.68
N GLU A 52 1.92 -25.40 -32.17
CA GLU A 52 0.73 -24.76 -32.71
C GLU A 52 0.81 -23.21 -32.58
N CYS A 53 0.20 -22.54 -33.58
CA CYS A 53 -0.07 -21.11 -33.56
C CYS A 53 -1.54 -20.91 -33.95
N ARG A 54 -2.35 -20.46 -33.04
CA ARG A 54 -3.79 -20.25 -33.23
C ARG A 54 -4.11 -18.75 -33.13
N GLU A 55 -4.95 -18.25 -34.05
CA GLU A 55 -5.48 -16.88 -33.90
C GLU A 55 -6.53 -16.85 -32.80
N GLY A 56 -6.36 -15.96 -31.82
CA GLY A 56 -7.21 -15.79 -30.66
C GLY A 56 -7.84 -14.39 -30.59
N LYS A 57 -8.65 -14.14 -29.57
CA LYS A 57 -9.35 -12.84 -29.39
C LYS A 57 -8.40 -11.67 -29.11
N LYS A 58 -7.22 -11.94 -28.55
CA LYS A 58 -6.23 -10.91 -28.11
C LYS A 58 -4.92 -10.95 -28.90
N GLY A 59 -4.86 -11.67 -30.01
CA GLY A 59 -3.66 -11.91 -30.79
C GLY A 59 -3.50 -13.41 -31.09
N TYR A 60 -2.34 -13.99 -30.84
CA TYR A 60 -2.04 -15.38 -31.16
C TYR A 60 -1.77 -16.19 -29.89
N GLU A 61 -2.18 -17.44 -29.91
CA GLU A 61 -1.95 -18.46 -28.89
C GLU A 61 -0.87 -19.41 -29.39
N ILE A 62 0.29 -19.40 -28.77
CA ILE A 62 1.45 -20.20 -29.16
C ILE A 62 1.61 -21.35 -28.17
N VAL A 63 1.62 -22.58 -28.66
CA VAL A 63 1.88 -23.79 -27.88
C VAL A 63 3.26 -24.34 -28.27
N LEU A 64 4.08 -24.61 -27.25
CA LEU A 64 5.44 -25.12 -27.40
C LEU A 64 5.55 -26.55 -26.89
N ASP A 65 6.53 -27.32 -27.39
CA ASP A 65 6.84 -28.67 -26.88
C ASP A 65 7.43 -28.60 -25.44
N GLN A 66 8.12 -27.53 -25.11
CA GLN A 66 8.66 -27.28 -23.78
C GLN A 66 8.72 -25.77 -23.51
N THR A 67 8.66 -25.38 -22.21
CA THR A 67 8.75 -23.97 -21.84
C THR A 67 9.33 -23.77 -20.44
N ALA A 68 10.11 -22.69 -20.28
CA ALA A 68 10.51 -22.16 -18.97
C ALA A 68 9.60 -21.05 -18.47
N PHE A 69 8.63 -20.57 -19.28
CA PHE A 69 7.62 -19.61 -18.83
C PHE A 69 6.66 -20.26 -17.83
N TYR A 70 6.55 -19.70 -16.64
CA TYR A 70 5.58 -20.10 -15.64
C TYR A 70 4.20 -19.51 -15.99
N PRO A 71 3.16 -20.35 -16.08
CA PRO A 71 1.78 -19.88 -16.27
C PRO A 71 1.23 -19.31 -14.96
N GLU A 72 0.19 -18.49 -15.06
CA GLU A 72 -0.52 -18.02 -13.88
C GLU A 72 -1.07 -19.21 -13.07
N GLY A 73 -0.78 -19.23 -11.77
CA GLY A 73 -1.27 -20.30 -10.90
C GLY A 73 -0.87 -20.15 -9.43
N GLY A 74 -1.69 -20.69 -8.53
CA GLY A 74 -1.39 -20.70 -7.10
C GLY A 74 -1.23 -19.30 -6.44
N GLY A 75 -1.83 -18.27 -7.03
CA GLY A 75 -1.68 -16.88 -6.56
C GLY A 75 -0.45 -16.16 -7.12
N GLN A 76 0.39 -16.86 -7.89
CA GLN A 76 1.54 -16.28 -8.58
C GLN A 76 1.16 -15.89 -10.01
N PRO A 77 1.44 -14.64 -10.44
CA PRO A 77 1.26 -14.20 -11.82
C PRO A 77 2.18 -14.97 -12.80
N TYR A 78 1.78 -14.97 -14.06
CA TYR A 78 2.58 -15.53 -15.16
C TYR A 78 3.87 -14.75 -15.41
N ASP A 79 4.82 -15.43 -16.05
CA ASP A 79 6.03 -14.80 -16.55
C ASP A 79 5.78 -13.97 -17.80
N LEU A 80 6.67 -13.01 -18.00
CA LEU A 80 6.82 -12.23 -19.23
C LEU A 80 8.17 -12.53 -19.87
N GLY A 81 8.35 -12.11 -21.12
CA GLY A 81 9.58 -12.27 -21.87
C GLY A 81 9.34 -12.28 -23.37
N THR A 82 10.17 -13.02 -24.10
CA THR A 82 10.07 -13.08 -25.57
C THR A 82 10.23 -14.51 -26.10
N LEU A 83 9.63 -14.79 -27.25
CA LEU A 83 9.93 -15.92 -28.15
C LEU A 83 10.60 -15.34 -29.37
N ASP A 84 11.92 -15.52 -29.51
CA ASP A 84 12.80 -14.76 -30.40
C ASP A 84 12.63 -13.24 -30.18
N LYS A 85 11.96 -12.55 -31.12
CA LYS A 85 11.67 -11.11 -31.06
C LYS A 85 10.21 -10.81 -30.66
N VAL A 86 9.37 -11.84 -30.56
CA VAL A 86 7.94 -11.69 -30.29
C VAL A 86 7.72 -11.65 -28.80
N GLU A 87 7.06 -10.60 -28.31
CA GLU A 87 6.75 -10.40 -26.89
C GLU A 87 5.68 -11.39 -26.41
N VAL A 88 5.93 -12.05 -25.28
CA VAL A 88 4.97 -12.88 -24.55
C VAL A 88 4.23 -12.01 -23.54
N LEU A 89 2.91 -11.86 -23.73
CA LEU A 89 2.07 -10.95 -22.96
C LEU A 89 1.40 -11.62 -21.76
N GLU A 90 0.97 -12.86 -21.93
CA GLU A 90 0.31 -13.68 -20.92
C GLU A 90 0.73 -15.15 -21.11
N VAL A 91 0.76 -15.91 -20.02
CA VAL A 91 0.99 -17.37 -20.09
C VAL A 91 -0.02 -18.07 -19.18
N HIS A 92 -0.77 -19.03 -19.75
CA HIS A 92 -1.79 -19.78 -19.00
C HIS A 92 -1.70 -21.27 -19.28
N GLU A 93 -2.06 -22.08 -18.30
CA GLU A 93 -2.17 -23.53 -18.46
C GLU A 93 -3.63 -23.93 -18.68
N LYS A 94 -3.89 -24.73 -19.73
CA LYS A 94 -5.19 -25.28 -20.02
C LYS A 94 -5.07 -26.74 -20.49
N ASN A 95 -5.67 -27.65 -19.75
CA ASN A 95 -5.65 -29.09 -20.07
C ASN A 95 -4.25 -29.69 -20.28
N GLY A 96 -3.24 -29.22 -19.54
CA GLY A 96 -1.85 -29.66 -19.64
C GLY A 96 -1.03 -28.95 -20.72
N GLU A 97 -1.64 -28.11 -21.56
CA GLU A 97 -0.95 -27.24 -22.51
C GLU A 97 -0.60 -25.91 -21.85
N ILE A 98 0.62 -25.43 -22.07
CA ILE A 98 1.03 -24.08 -21.70
C ILE A 98 0.87 -23.19 -22.94
N ILE A 99 -0.03 -22.20 -22.84
CA ILE A 99 -0.37 -21.28 -23.93
C ILE A 99 0.32 -19.95 -23.67
N HIS A 100 1.13 -19.52 -24.65
CA HIS A 100 1.80 -18.23 -24.63
C HIS A 100 1.03 -17.26 -25.53
N TYR A 101 0.54 -16.15 -24.98
CA TYR A 101 -0.21 -15.13 -25.73
C TYR A 101 0.73 -14.09 -26.29
N THR A 102 0.65 -13.85 -27.60
CA THR A 102 1.50 -12.90 -28.33
C THR A 102 0.67 -12.01 -29.25
N LYS A 103 1.22 -10.85 -29.64
CA LYS A 103 0.58 -10.00 -30.68
C LYS A 103 0.84 -10.45 -32.08
N GLU A 104 1.95 -11.14 -32.31
CA GLU A 104 2.43 -11.56 -33.62
C GLU A 104 2.40 -13.08 -33.71
N ALA A 105 2.12 -13.59 -34.92
CA ALA A 105 2.13 -15.01 -35.20
C ALA A 105 3.57 -15.54 -35.24
N ILE A 106 3.74 -16.80 -34.82
CA ILE A 106 5.00 -17.56 -34.97
C ILE A 106 4.66 -18.82 -35.76
N GLU A 107 5.47 -19.15 -36.79
CA GLU A 107 5.20 -20.26 -37.68
C GLU A 107 5.23 -21.60 -36.93
N ALA A 108 4.15 -22.38 -37.07
CA ALA A 108 4.08 -23.71 -36.49
C ALA A 108 5.12 -24.63 -37.13
N GLY A 109 5.82 -25.40 -36.30
CA GLY A 109 6.92 -26.28 -36.72
C GLY A 109 8.29 -25.61 -36.68
N SER A 110 8.39 -24.26 -36.52
CA SER A 110 9.64 -23.55 -36.33
C SER A 110 10.26 -23.82 -34.96
N GLU A 111 11.56 -23.58 -34.84
CA GLU A 111 12.28 -23.55 -33.58
C GLU A 111 12.42 -22.09 -33.13
N VAL A 112 12.17 -21.82 -31.84
CA VAL A 112 12.26 -20.50 -31.26
C VAL A 112 13.11 -20.52 -30.00
N THR A 113 13.74 -19.38 -29.70
CA THR A 113 14.43 -19.15 -28.42
C THR A 113 13.51 -18.37 -27.49
N GLY A 114 13.11 -19.01 -26.38
CA GLY A 114 12.37 -18.36 -25.30
C GLY A 114 13.29 -17.68 -24.32
N LYS A 115 12.99 -16.43 -23.95
CA LYS A 115 13.76 -15.62 -23.03
C LYS A 115 12.84 -15.03 -21.94
N ILE A 116 13.10 -15.40 -20.69
CA ILE A 116 12.30 -14.97 -19.54
C ILE A 116 12.72 -13.56 -19.12
N ASP A 117 11.75 -12.69 -18.78
CA ASP A 117 12.01 -11.50 -17.97
C ASP A 117 12.45 -11.96 -16.57
N TRP A 118 13.77 -12.05 -16.42
CA TRP A 118 14.37 -12.64 -15.23
C TRP A 118 14.16 -11.77 -13.97
N ASP A 119 14.19 -10.46 -14.12
CA ASP A 119 14.02 -9.55 -12.98
C ASP A 119 12.61 -9.71 -12.38
N ARG A 120 11.59 -9.81 -13.24
CA ARG A 120 10.23 -10.12 -12.84
C ARG A 120 10.10 -11.52 -12.23
N ARG A 121 10.65 -12.56 -12.88
CA ARG A 121 10.60 -13.94 -12.39
C ARG A 121 11.23 -14.04 -11.01
N PHE A 122 12.43 -13.50 -10.81
CA PHE A 122 13.15 -13.60 -9.56
C PHE A 122 12.47 -12.81 -8.43
N ASP A 123 11.92 -11.64 -8.74
CA ASP A 123 11.08 -10.89 -7.80
C ASP A 123 9.88 -11.73 -7.35
N LEU A 124 9.12 -12.34 -8.27
CA LEU A 124 7.98 -13.19 -7.92
C LEU A 124 8.40 -14.41 -7.08
N MET A 125 9.56 -15.02 -7.37
CA MET A 125 10.12 -16.11 -6.56
C MET A 125 10.45 -15.64 -5.14
N GLN A 126 11.03 -14.44 -4.98
CA GLN A 126 11.31 -13.85 -3.65
C GLN A 126 10.02 -13.61 -2.88
N GLN A 127 9.00 -13.01 -3.54
CA GLN A 127 7.69 -12.74 -2.93
C GLN A 127 7.03 -14.05 -2.45
N HIS A 128 6.98 -15.06 -3.32
CA HIS A 128 6.32 -16.33 -3.01
C HIS A 128 7.04 -17.09 -1.89
N SER A 129 8.36 -17.15 -1.95
CA SER A 129 9.17 -17.83 -0.94
C SER A 129 9.08 -17.16 0.44
N GLY A 130 9.07 -15.83 0.47
CA GLY A 130 8.89 -15.08 1.71
C GLY A 130 7.50 -15.28 2.34
N GLU A 131 6.46 -15.37 1.51
CA GLU A 131 5.11 -15.70 1.98
C GLU A 131 5.04 -17.06 2.65
N HIS A 132 5.68 -18.07 2.06
CA HIS A 132 5.72 -19.40 2.65
C HIS A 132 6.32 -19.40 4.06
N ILE A 133 7.44 -18.71 4.27
CA ILE A 133 8.08 -18.65 5.60
C ILE A 133 7.16 -17.94 6.60
N VAL A 134 6.58 -16.78 6.23
CA VAL A 134 5.65 -16.05 7.11
C VAL A 134 4.44 -16.90 7.47
N SER A 135 3.77 -17.48 6.47
CA SER A 135 2.56 -18.28 6.69
C SER A 135 2.84 -19.56 7.49
N GLY A 136 3.99 -20.20 7.26
CA GLY A 136 4.39 -21.39 8.00
C GLY A 136 4.68 -21.09 9.47
N LEU A 137 5.43 -20.02 9.76
CA LEU A 137 5.71 -19.59 11.13
C LEU A 137 4.44 -19.15 11.88
N VAL A 138 3.52 -18.47 11.21
CA VAL A 138 2.21 -18.12 11.81
C VAL A 138 1.39 -19.37 12.13
N HIS A 139 1.38 -20.35 11.23
CA HIS A 139 0.70 -21.61 11.45
C HIS A 139 1.32 -22.39 12.61
N GLU A 140 2.64 -22.51 12.66
CA GLU A 140 3.36 -23.21 13.73
C GLU A 140 3.13 -22.55 15.10
N ALA A 141 3.23 -21.21 15.19
CA ALA A 141 3.16 -20.49 16.45
C ALA A 141 1.73 -20.30 16.98
N TYR A 142 0.75 -20.13 16.11
CA TYR A 142 -0.62 -19.70 16.48
C TYR A 142 -1.73 -20.61 15.95
N GLY A 143 -1.43 -21.57 15.08
CA GLY A 143 -2.42 -22.45 14.45
C GLY A 143 -3.31 -21.74 13.42
N TYR A 144 -2.91 -20.56 12.93
CA TYR A 144 -3.67 -19.82 11.93
C TYR A 144 -3.24 -20.19 10.53
N ASP A 145 -4.22 -20.36 9.65
CA ASP A 145 -4.00 -20.72 8.26
C ASP A 145 -3.97 -19.50 7.34
N ASN A 146 -3.17 -19.58 6.28
CA ASN A 146 -3.29 -18.70 5.13
C ASN A 146 -4.51 -19.12 4.30
N VAL A 147 -5.59 -18.35 4.35
CA VAL A 147 -6.85 -18.57 3.65
C VAL A 147 -6.98 -17.78 2.35
N GLY A 148 -6.07 -16.84 2.09
CA GLY A 148 -6.01 -16.04 0.86
C GLY A 148 -4.62 -15.53 0.59
N PHE A 149 -4.19 -15.57 -0.69
CA PHE A 149 -2.90 -15.09 -1.14
C PHE A 149 -3.01 -14.44 -2.51
N HIS A 150 -2.45 -13.26 -2.65
CA HIS A 150 -2.39 -12.56 -3.92
C HIS A 150 -1.08 -11.77 -4.05
N MET A 151 -0.44 -11.88 -5.22
CA MET A 151 0.72 -11.09 -5.60
C MET A 151 0.33 -10.03 -6.62
N SER A 152 0.57 -8.75 -6.29
CA SER A 152 0.51 -7.63 -7.23
C SER A 152 1.92 -7.22 -7.68
N SER A 153 1.99 -6.20 -8.55
CA SER A 153 3.26 -5.59 -8.97
C SER A 153 4.03 -4.97 -7.81
N ASP A 154 3.35 -4.49 -6.77
CA ASP A 154 3.94 -3.66 -5.73
C ASP A 154 4.05 -4.38 -4.37
N VAL A 155 3.03 -5.14 -4.02
CA VAL A 155 2.92 -5.80 -2.72
C VAL A 155 2.33 -7.19 -2.87
N ILE A 156 2.46 -7.99 -1.82
CA ILE A 156 1.70 -9.23 -1.65
C ILE A 156 0.75 -9.10 -0.47
N THR A 157 -0.42 -9.72 -0.58
CA THR A 157 -1.40 -9.81 0.50
C THR A 157 -1.59 -11.24 0.94
N VAL A 158 -1.66 -11.44 2.25
CA VAL A 158 -1.88 -12.74 2.90
C VAL A 158 -3.06 -12.59 3.86
N ASP A 159 -4.08 -13.39 3.67
CA ASP A 159 -5.25 -13.43 4.56
C ASP A 159 -5.06 -14.57 5.55
N LEU A 160 -5.04 -14.25 6.83
CA LEU A 160 -4.90 -15.22 7.92
C LEU A 160 -6.24 -15.48 8.60
N SER A 161 -6.47 -16.72 9.02
CA SER A 161 -7.71 -17.15 9.70
C SER A 161 -7.86 -16.67 11.14
N GLY A 162 -6.88 -15.93 11.67
CA GLY A 162 -6.90 -15.41 13.04
C GLY A 162 -6.28 -14.03 13.16
N VAL A 163 -6.39 -13.43 14.35
CA VAL A 163 -5.93 -12.07 14.65
C VAL A 163 -4.61 -12.12 15.41
N LEU A 164 -3.63 -11.36 14.95
CA LEU A 164 -2.33 -11.19 15.59
C LEU A 164 -2.18 -9.74 16.08
N THR A 165 -1.54 -9.58 17.24
CA THR A 165 -1.15 -8.26 17.77
C THR A 165 0.08 -7.72 17.04
N GLU A 166 0.32 -6.41 17.12
CA GLU A 166 1.53 -5.78 16.57
C GLU A 166 2.82 -6.43 17.08
N ALA A 167 2.88 -6.79 18.37
CA ALA A 167 4.03 -7.45 18.97
C ALA A 167 4.28 -8.85 18.36
N GLN A 168 3.21 -9.64 18.17
CA GLN A 168 3.29 -10.96 17.53
C GLN A 168 3.72 -10.85 16.07
N LEU A 169 3.23 -9.85 15.35
CA LEU A 169 3.63 -9.60 13.96
C LEU A 169 5.10 -9.17 13.86
N ALA A 170 5.57 -8.33 14.78
CA ALA A 170 6.98 -7.95 14.84
C ALA A 170 7.88 -9.16 15.14
N GLU A 171 7.44 -10.09 15.99
CA GLU A 171 8.14 -11.33 16.29
C GLU A 171 8.19 -12.27 15.08
N ILE A 172 7.06 -12.46 14.37
CA ILE A 172 7.00 -13.25 13.13
C ILE A 172 7.90 -12.64 12.05
N GLU A 173 7.88 -11.31 11.86
CA GLU A 173 8.76 -10.64 10.90
C GLU A 173 10.24 -10.86 11.24
N ALA A 174 10.61 -10.70 12.51
CA ALA A 174 11.98 -10.92 12.97
C ALA A 174 12.44 -12.37 12.77
N GLU A 175 11.59 -13.34 13.14
CA GLU A 175 11.88 -14.76 12.97
C GLU A 175 11.95 -15.15 11.49
N THR A 176 11.05 -14.62 10.65
CA THR A 176 11.10 -14.81 9.19
C THR A 176 12.47 -14.37 8.64
N ASN A 177 12.92 -13.16 9.00
CA ASN A 177 14.20 -12.65 8.53
C ASN A 177 15.37 -13.48 9.07
N ARG A 178 15.29 -14.00 10.30
CA ARG A 178 16.29 -14.92 10.85
C ARG A 178 16.39 -16.20 10.01
N LYS A 179 15.24 -16.80 9.63
CA LYS A 179 15.19 -17.99 8.76
C LYS A 179 15.73 -17.73 7.36
N ILE A 180 15.47 -16.55 6.83
CA ILE A 180 16.05 -16.11 5.54
C ILE A 180 17.59 -16.10 5.63
N TRP A 181 18.15 -15.51 6.68
CA TRP A 181 19.59 -15.37 6.85
C TRP A 181 20.31 -16.67 7.20
N GLU A 182 19.60 -17.71 7.64
CA GLU A 182 20.17 -19.07 7.78
C GLU A 182 20.61 -19.65 6.44
N ASN A 183 20.09 -19.14 5.31
CA ASN A 183 20.42 -19.53 3.95
C ASN A 183 20.29 -21.03 3.71
N SER A 184 19.21 -21.62 4.20
CA SER A 184 18.92 -23.04 4.08
C SER A 184 18.48 -23.39 2.66
N GLU A 185 18.82 -24.59 2.17
CA GLU A 185 18.35 -25.11 0.88
C GLU A 185 16.85 -25.39 0.93
N VAL A 186 16.12 -24.96 -0.09
CA VAL A 186 14.68 -25.22 -0.25
C VAL A 186 14.48 -26.56 -0.94
N GLU A 187 13.78 -27.47 -0.29
CA GLU A 187 13.59 -28.82 -0.76
C GLU A 187 12.28 -28.95 -1.54
N ILE A 188 12.34 -29.53 -2.73
CA ILE A 188 11.16 -29.83 -3.53
C ILE A 188 11.05 -31.34 -3.68
N THR A 189 9.89 -31.90 -3.28
CA THR A 189 9.65 -33.35 -3.33
C THR A 189 8.31 -33.67 -3.99
N TYR A 190 8.20 -34.88 -4.52
CA TYR A 190 6.99 -35.44 -5.15
C TYR A 190 6.65 -36.78 -4.48
N PRO A 191 6.15 -36.76 -3.25
CA PRO A 191 5.90 -37.99 -2.50
C PRO A 191 4.78 -38.83 -3.13
N SER A 192 4.83 -40.13 -2.88
CA SER A 192 3.74 -41.05 -3.17
C SER A 192 2.54 -40.75 -2.25
N ARG A 193 1.37 -41.30 -2.58
CA ARG A 193 0.17 -41.13 -1.75
C ARG A 193 0.34 -41.69 -0.32
N GLU A 194 1.02 -42.83 -0.21
CA GLU A 194 1.32 -43.44 1.09
C GLU A 194 2.30 -42.64 1.95
N GLU A 195 3.19 -41.89 1.31
CA GLU A 195 4.09 -40.95 2.00
C GLU A 195 3.37 -39.67 2.40
N LEU A 196 2.49 -39.12 1.52
CA LEU A 196 1.67 -37.94 1.82
C LEU A 196 0.78 -38.14 3.04
N ASP A 197 0.16 -39.33 3.18
CA ASP A 197 -0.72 -39.66 4.30
C ASP A 197 0.01 -39.64 5.67
N LYS A 198 1.35 -39.63 5.67
CA LYS A 198 2.20 -39.60 6.88
C LYS A 198 2.84 -38.25 7.14
N LEU A 199 2.70 -37.31 6.21
CA LEU A 199 3.31 -35.99 6.30
C LEU A 199 2.28 -34.98 6.80
N ASP A 200 2.68 -34.17 7.76
CA ASP A 200 1.96 -32.96 8.15
C ASP A 200 2.41 -31.82 7.25
N TYR A 201 1.54 -31.40 6.33
CA TYR A 201 1.82 -30.33 5.37
C TYR A 201 0.60 -29.44 5.16
N ARG A 202 0.85 -28.17 4.92
CA ARG A 202 -0.22 -27.22 4.61
C ARG A 202 -0.70 -27.36 3.17
N SER A 203 -1.99 -27.23 2.95
CA SER A 203 -2.60 -27.18 1.62
C SER A 203 -3.82 -26.29 1.60
N LYS A 204 -3.93 -25.44 0.59
CA LYS A 204 -5.09 -24.55 0.37
C LYS A 204 -6.26 -25.24 -0.34
N LYS A 205 -6.09 -26.44 -0.90
CA LYS A 205 -7.09 -27.17 -1.69
C LYS A 205 -6.97 -28.65 -1.45
N GLU A 206 -8.08 -29.36 -1.67
CA GLU A 206 -8.02 -30.82 -1.86
C GLU A 206 -7.19 -31.14 -3.10
N LEU A 207 -6.23 -32.02 -2.95
CA LEU A 207 -5.26 -32.32 -3.99
C LEU A 207 -5.61 -33.64 -4.68
N THR A 208 -5.66 -33.59 -6.02
CA THR A 208 -5.84 -34.80 -6.87
C THR A 208 -4.61 -34.96 -7.76
N GLY A 209 -4.14 -36.19 -7.93
CA GLY A 209 -2.96 -36.47 -8.74
C GLY A 209 -1.63 -36.39 -7.98
N GLN A 210 -0.55 -36.07 -8.69
CA GLN A 210 0.77 -35.95 -8.11
C GLN A 210 0.91 -34.61 -7.37
N VAL A 211 1.27 -34.68 -6.08
CA VAL A 211 1.45 -33.50 -5.22
C VAL A 211 2.92 -33.10 -5.22
N ARG A 212 3.16 -31.81 -5.45
CA ARG A 212 4.47 -31.17 -5.29
C ARG A 212 4.54 -30.50 -3.93
N LEU A 213 5.42 -30.96 -3.06
CA LEU A 213 5.68 -30.35 -1.77
C LEU A 213 6.94 -29.46 -1.83
N VAL A 214 6.84 -28.29 -1.25
CA VAL A 214 7.94 -27.33 -1.06
C VAL A 214 8.18 -27.22 0.44
N ARG A 215 9.42 -27.48 0.85
CA ARG A 215 9.86 -27.37 2.24
C ARG A 215 10.83 -26.20 2.40
N PHE A 216 10.49 -25.30 3.30
CA PHE A 216 11.40 -24.30 3.84
C PHE A 216 11.84 -24.79 5.24
N PRO A 217 13.08 -25.27 5.41
CA PRO A 217 13.50 -25.95 6.65
C PRO A 217 13.27 -25.11 7.90
N GLY A 218 12.57 -25.71 8.90
CA GLY A 218 12.22 -25.05 10.15
C GLY A 218 11.28 -23.86 10.01
N SER A 219 10.48 -23.81 8.92
CA SER A 219 9.49 -22.74 8.71
C SER A 219 8.21 -23.26 8.07
N ASP A 220 8.27 -24.01 6.97
CA ASP A 220 7.08 -24.44 6.23
C ASP A 220 7.26 -25.76 5.49
N LEU A 221 6.18 -26.51 5.38
CA LEU A 221 6.02 -27.60 4.43
C LEU A 221 4.63 -27.47 3.79
N CYS A 222 4.59 -27.12 2.51
CA CYS A 222 3.33 -26.80 1.84
C CYS A 222 3.23 -27.44 0.44
N ALA A 223 2.03 -27.83 0.06
CA ALA A 223 1.71 -28.19 -1.30
C ALA A 223 1.58 -26.95 -2.17
N CYS A 224 2.55 -26.74 -3.07
CA CYS A 224 2.63 -25.54 -3.89
C CYS A 224 3.13 -25.81 -5.29
N CYS A 225 2.47 -25.19 -6.29
CA CYS A 225 2.83 -25.27 -7.71
C CYS A 225 3.71 -24.10 -8.17
N GLY A 226 3.90 -23.06 -7.36
CA GLY A 226 4.65 -21.85 -7.73
C GLY A 226 6.15 -22.07 -7.91
N THR A 227 6.83 -21.03 -8.38
CA THR A 227 8.29 -21.01 -8.44
C THR A 227 8.88 -20.39 -7.18
N HIS A 228 9.96 -20.96 -6.68
CA HIS A 228 10.61 -20.55 -5.43
C HIS A 228 12.12 -20.42 -5.63
N VAL A 229 12.77 -19.64 -4.76
CA VAL A 229 14.22 -19.61 -4.68
C VAL A 229 14.77 -20.97 -4.20
N THR A 230 16.01 -21.28 -4.51
CA THR A 230 16.65 -22.56 -4.08
C THR A 230 17.25 -22.47 -2.68
N HIS A 231 17.56 -21.28 -2.20
CA HIS A 231 18.04 -21.04 -0.84
C HIS A 231 17.28 -19.88 -0.20
N THR A 232 16.98 -20.00 1.09
CA THR A 232 16.21 -18.95 1.80
C THR A 232 16.90 -17.60 1.77
N GLY A 233 18.24 -17.55 1.77
CA GLY A 233 19.01 -16.30 1.68
C GLY A 233 18.76 -15.49 0.41
N GLU A 234 18.32 -16.11 -0.68
CA GLU A 234 17.99 -15.42 -1.94
C GLU A 234 16.71 -14.59 -1.84
N ILE A 235 15.89 -14.81 -0.81
CA ILE A 235 14.74 -13.95 -0.51
C ILE A 235 15.22 -12.55 -0.10
N GLY A 236 16.38 -12.46 0.57
CA GLY A 236 16.98 -11.21 1.03
C GLY A 236 16.40 -10.73 2.35
N ALA A 237 15.17 -10.19 2.33
CA ALA A 237 14.43 -9.77 3.53
C ALA A 237 12.93 -9.80 3.29
N VAL A 238 12.18 -9.81 4.40
CA VAL A 238 10.71 -9.63 4.42
C VAL A 238 10.37 -8.41 5.27
N LYS A 239 9.39 -7.61 4.83
CA LYS A 239 8.83 -6.51 5.59
C LYS A 239 7.30 -6.55 5.54
N ILE A 240 6.67 -6.60 6.70
CA ILE A 240 5.22 -6.40 6.86
C ILE A 240 4.97 -4.89 6.85
N LEU A 241 4.09 -4.42 5.96
CA LEU A 241 3.81 -3.00 5.77
C LEU A 241 2.56 -2.56 6.53
N THR A 242 1.45 -3.29 6.34
CA THR A 242 0.16 -2.97 6.97
C THR A 242 -0.56 -4.23 7.40
N VAL A 243 -1.46 -4.05 8.35
CA VAL A 243 -2.35 -5.08 8.90
C VAL A 243 -3.74 -4.50 8.98
N GLU A 244 -4.72 -5.20 8.44
CA GLU A 244 -6.11 -4.80 8.42
C GLU A 244 -6.99 -5.95 8.90
N ASN A 245 -8.10 -5.64 9.58
CA ASN A 245 -9.09 -6.66 9.91
C ASN A 245 -9.75 -7.15 8.61
N PHE A 246 -9.81 -8.46 8.43
CA PHE A 246 -10.39 -9.07 7.24
C PHE A 246 -11.17 -10.34 7.61
N HIS A 247 -12.48 -10.31 7.40
CA HIS A 247 -13.38 -11.36 7.86
C HIS A 247 -13.21 -11.67 9.36
N GLU A 248 -12.97 -12.95 9.71
CA GLU A 248 -12.73 -13.40 11.08
C GLU A 248 -11.25 -13.33 11.50
N GLY A 249 -10.38 -12.86 10.63
CA GLY A 249 -8.94 -12.76 10.83
C GLY A 249 -8.36 -11.41 10.41
N ILE A 250 -7.17 -11.46 9.81
CA ILE A 250 -6.46 -10.27 9.33
C ILE A 250 -5.93 -10.45 7.92
N ARG A 251 -5.79 -9.34 7.20
CA ARG A 251 -5.03 -9.24 5.97
C ARG A 251 -3.70 -8.55 6.26
N LEU A 252 -2.61 -9.23 5.93
CA LEU A 252 -1.27 -8.66 5.91
C LEU A 252 -0.96 -8.14 4.51
N THR A 253 -0.38 -6.94 4.45
CA THR A 253 0.31 -6.45 3.25
C THR A 253 1.81 -6.50 3.52
N MET A 254 2.57 -7.17 2.68
CA MET A 254 3.99 -7.36 2.87
C MET A 254 4.76 -7.33 1.55
N ILE A 255 6.07 -7.21 1.65
CA ILE A 255 7.02 -7.22 0.54
C ILE A 255 8.25 -8.04 0.89
N CYS A 256 8.91 -8.59 -0.12
CA CYS A 256 10.14 -9.36 0.03
C CYS A 256 11.23 -8.86 -0.93
N GLY A 257 12.47 -9.23 -0.65
CA GLY A 257 13.59 -9.07 -1.56
C GLY A 257 13.90 -7.64 -1.96
N LYS A 258 14.05 -7.45 -3.26
CA LYS A 258 14.36 -6.13 -3.84
C LYS A 258 13.35 -5.06 -3.42
N ARG A 259 12.06 -5.41 -3.34
CA ARG A 259 11.00 -4.45 -2.95
C ARG A 259 11.22 -3.89 -1.55
N VAL A 260 11.79 -4.68 -0.61
CA VAL A 260 12.14 -4.19 0.74
C VAL A 260 13.20 -3.10 0.65
N MET A 261 14.25 -3.30 -0.18
CA MET A 261 15.31 -2.31 -0.35
C MET A 261 14.78 -1.03 -1.01
N ASP A 262 13.94 -1.16 -2.03
CA ASP A 262 13.32 -0.01 -2.69
C ASP A 262 12.45 0.80 -1.70
N TYR A 263 11.66 0.11 -0.88
CA TYR A 263 10.84 0.72 0.18
C TYR A 263 11.71 1.43 1.23
N LEU A 264 12.75 0.79 1.72
CA LEU A 264 13.66 1.39 2.72
C LEU A 264 14.37 2.62 2.16
N ASN A 265 14.80 2.59 0.90
CA ASN A 265 15.41 3.74 0.24
C ASN A 265 14.41 4.90 0.16
N MET A 266 13.17 4.64 -0.27
CA MET A 266 12.11 5.65 -0.33
C MET A 266 11.86 6.27 1.06
N VAL A 267 11.68 5.46 2.10
CA VAL A 267 11.45 5.94 3.47
C VAL A 267 12.63 6.75 3.99
N ASN A 268 13.87 6.28 3.74
CA ASN A 268 15.07 6.99 4.14
C ASN A 268 15.21 8.35 3.43
N ASP A 269 14.88 8.43 2.15
CA ASP A 269 14.91 9.70 1.41
C ASP A 269 13.85 10.69 1.89
N GLN A 270 12.63 10.23 2.21
CA GLN A 270 11.60 11.05 2.84
C GLN A 270 12.09 11.58 4.20
N ASN A 271 12.64 10.70 5.05
CA ASN A 271 13.16 11.10 6.36
C ASN A 271 14.32 12.09 6.25
N ARG A 272 15.21 11.92 5.25
CA ARG A 272 16.29 12.88 4.96
C ARG A 272 15.76 14.26 4.61
N GLN A 273 14.71 14.33 3.78
CA GLN A 273 14.08 15.61 3.43
C GLN A 273 13.47 16.29 4.66
N VAL A 274 12.82 15.55 5.55
CA VAL A 274 12.30 16.05 6.83
C VAL A 274 13.44 16.55 7.73
N SER A 275 14.52 15.76 7.84
CA SER A 275 15.74 16.09 8.59
C SER A 275 16.31 17.45 8.16
N VAL A 276 16.45 17.68 6.85
CA VAL A 276 16.96 18.96 6.30
C VAL A 276 16.01 20.12 6.63
N LYS A 277 14.70 19.96 6.41
CA LYS A 277 13.69 21.02 6.67
C LYS A 277 13.65 21.43 8.14
N LEU A 278 13.85 20.50 9.05
CA LEU A 278 13.79 20.73 10.49
C LEU A 278 15.18 20.96 11.13
N SER A 279 16.25 20.95 10.34
CA SER A 279 17.64 21.03 10.84
C SER A 279 17.90 20.02 11.98
N ALA A 280 17.37 18.79 11.83
CA ALA A 280 17.45 17.73 12.82
C ALA A 280 18.26 16.55 12.27
N LYS A 281 18.85 15.72 13.15
CA LYS A 281 19.49 14.46 12.73
C LYS A 281 18.42 13.47 12.26
N ILE A 282 18.80 12.58 11.34
CA ILE A 282 17.89 11.58 10.73
C ILE A 282 17.15 10.75 11.80
N GLY A 283 17.81 10.37 12.89
CA GLY A 283 17.18 9.62 13.99
C GLY A 283 16.35 10.47 14.97
N GLU A 284 16.31 11.80 14.81
CA GLU A 284 15.65 12.74 15.72
C GLU A 284 14.51 13.53 15.06
N THR A 285 14.12 13.16 13.83
CA THR A 285 13.09 13.87 13.05
C THR A 285 11.74 13.89 13.73
N ALA A 286 11.30 12.79 14.35
CA ALA A 286 10.06 12.72 15.11
C ALA A 286 10.05 13.70 16.29
N ALA A 287 11.14 13.74 17.07
CA ALA A 287 11.28 14.70 18.18
C ALA A 287 11.29 16.15 17.68
N ALA A 288 11.88 16.40 16.50
CA ALA A 288 11.87 17.74 15.90
C ALA A 288 10.46 18.18 15.46
N VAL A 289 9.65 17.27 14.93
CA VAL A 289 8.23 17.52 14.60
C VAL A 289 7.46 17.86 15.87
N THR A 290 7.64 17.10 16.95
CA THR A 290 6.98 17.39 18.25
C THR A 290 7.34 18.80 18.75
N ARG A 291 8.63 19.16 18.74
CA ARG A 291 9.05 20.53 19.13
C ARG A 291 8.40 21.62 18.27
N LEU A 292 8.31 21.41 16.96
CA LEU A 292 7.64 22.34 16.05
C LEU A 292 6.14 22.47 16.35
N GLN A 293 5.48 21.37 16.69
CA GLN A 293 4.06 21.37 17.07
C GLN A 293 3.85 22.14 18.39
N ASP A 294 4.69 21.91 19.39
CA ASP A 294 4.64 22.60 20.69
C ASP A 294 4.88 24.11 20.54
N GLU A 295 5.87 24.47 19.70
CA GLU A 295 6.14 25.87 19.42
C GLU A 295 4.97 26.53 18.67
N ASN A 296 4.38 25.87 17.69
CA ASN A 296 3.21 26.40 16.99
C ASN A 296 2.02 26.60 17.93
N PHE A 297 1.80 25.65 18.85
CA PHE A 297 0.74 25.78 19.87
C PHE A 297 1.00 26.98 20.78
N ARG A 298 2.25 27.15 21.28
CA ARG A 298 2.66 28.26 22.10
C ARG A 298 2.49 29.60 21.39
N LEU A 299 2.93 29.68 20.11
CA LEU A 299 2.80 30.93 19.32
C LEU A 299 1.34 31.29 19.06
N LYS A 300 0.49 30.33 18.78
CA LYS A 300 -0.97 30.54 18.65
C LYS A 300 -1.56 31.08 19.96
N GLY A 301 -1.12 30.57 21.10
CA GLY A 301 -1.52 31.06 22.41
C GLY A 301 -1.09 32.51 22.63
N GLN A 302 0.16 32.87 22.28
CA GLN A 302 0.65 34.25 22.38
C GLN A 302 -0.12 35.20 21.45
N VAL A 303 -0.35 34.83 20.20
CA VAL A 303 -1.15 35.63 19.25
C VAL A 303 -2.57 35.89 19.82
N ASN A 304 -3.21 34.84 20.36
CA ASN A 304 -4.52 34.98 20.97
C ASN A 304 -4.50 35.94 22.19
N HIS A 305 -3.49 35.83 23.05
CA HIS A 305 -3.35 36.72 24.21
C HIS A 305 -3.15 38.18 23.78
N MET A 306 -2.24 38.43 22.81
CA MET A 306 -2.03 39.77 22.27
C MET A 306 -3.31 40.35 21.63
N PHE A 307 -4.10 39.51 21.00
CA PHE A 307 -5.37 39.94 20.44
C PHE A 307 -6.40 40.27 21.53
N ASP A 308 -6.45 39.53 22.66
CA ASP A 308 -7.28 39.87 23.81
C ASP A 308 -6.89 41.19 24.44
N GLU A 309 -5.57 41.47 24.54
CA GLU A 309 -5.09 42.77 25.01
C GLU A 309 -5.51 43.90 24.06
N LEU A 310 -5.44 43.66 22.73
CA LEU A 310 -5.91 44.62 21.73
C LEU A 310 -7.42 44.86 21.87
N CYS A 311 -8.23 43.80 22.01
CA CYS A 311 -9.69 43.92 22.22
C CYS A 311 -9.99 44.75 23.49
N THR A 312 -9.23 44.52 24.58
CA THR A 312 -9.39 45.25 25.84
C THR A 312 -9.03 46.71 25.67
N ALA A 313 -7.91 47.01 25.02
CA ALA A 313 -7.48 48.40 24.77
C ALA A 313 -8.45 49.14 23.83
N GLU A 314 -8.98 48.46 22.81
CA GLU A 314 -10.00 49.03 21.92
C GLU A 314 -11.30 49.32 22.70
N ALA A 315 -11.77 48.36 23.48
CA ALA A 315 -12.98 48.49 24.29
C ALA A 315 -12.91 49.70 25.29
N GLN A 316 -11.74 49.95 25.88
CA GLN A 316 -11.54 51.10 26.78
C GLN A 316 -11.76 52.44 26.09
N LYS A 317 -11.45 52.59 24.79
CA LYS A 317 -11.67 53.86 24.05
C LYS A 317 -13.16 54.19 23.92
N TRP A 318 -14.01 53.22 24.06
CA TRP A 318 -15.47 53.32 23.87
C TRP A 318 -16.24 53.24 25.20
N GLU A 319 -15.57 53.33 26.32
CA GLU A 319 -16.19 53.33 27.67
C GLU A 319 -17.21 54.48 27.81
N GLY A 320 -18.48 54.14 28.05
CA GLY A 320 -19.57 55.09 28.16
C GLY A 320 -20.04 55.69 26.82
N ALA A 321 -19.45 55.37 25.72
CA ALA A 321 -19.93 55.77 24.39
C ALA A 321 -21.33 55.21 24.13
N GLY A 322 -22.09 55.82 23.21
CA GLY A 322 -23.36 55.29 22.72
C GLY A 322 -23.17 54.05 21.84
N SER A 323 -23.84 54.02 20.71
CA SER A 323 -23.56 52.94 19.74
C SER A 323 -22.24 53.13 19.03
N VAL A 324 -21.54 52.02 18.78
CA VAL A 324 -20.16 51.96 18.22
C VAL A 324 -20.17 51.15 16.93
N LEU A 325 -19.54 51.69 15.88
CA LEU A 325 -19.37 51.01 14.58
C LEU A 325 -17.87 51.01 14.25
N LEU A 326 -17.29 49.80 14.20
CA LEU A 326 -15.87 49.58 13.93
C LEU A 326 -15.66 48.83 12.61
N PHE A 327 -14.64 49.25 11.88
CA PHE A 327 -14.17 48.55 10.69
C PHE A 327 -12.72 48.13 10.91
N ASN A 328 -12.43 46.89 10.54
CA ASN A 328 -11.12 46.29 10.62
C ASN A 328 -10.83 45.57 9.29
N GLU A 329 -9.57 45.22 9.10
CA GLU A 329 -9.13 44.44 7.94
C GLU A 329 -8.54 43.12 8.42
N GLY A 330 -8.80 42.01 7.72
CA GLY A 330 -8.12 40.74 7.90
C GLY A 330 -8.39 40.01 9.23
N LEU A 331 -9.41 40.42 10.02
CA LEU A 331 -9.80 39.67 11.22
C LEU A 331 -10.56 38.41 10.84
N GLU A 332 -10.24 37.29 11.51
CA GLU A 332 -11.04 36.09 11.40
C GLU A 332 -12.39 36.22 12.15
N ALA A 333 -13.36 35.37 11.79
CA ALA A 333 -14.70 35.46 12.35
C ALA A 333 -14.74 35.40 13.89
N ASP A 334 -13.87 34.58 14.51
CA ASP A 334 -13.72 34.56 15.99
C ASP A 334 -13.13 35.84 16.56
N GLN A 335 -12.20 36.44 15.85
CA GLN A 335 -11.59 37.73 16.23
C GLN A 335 -12.59 38.88 16.15
N VAL A 336 -13.40 38.92 15.07
CA VAL A 336 -14.50 39.89 14.94
C VAL A 336 -15.50 39.73 16.09
N ARG A 337 -15.87 38.52 16.43
CA ARG A 337 -16.76 38.17 17.54
C ARG A 337 -16.17 38.64 18.88
N ARG A 338 -14.90 38.36 19.18
CA ARG A 338 -14.23 38.71 20.43
C ARG A 338 -14.09 40.24 20.57
N MET A 339 -13.77 40.93 19.49
CA MET A 339 -13.69 42.41 19.50
C MET A 339 -15.07 43.01 19.79
N ALA A 340 -16.13 42.53 19.12
CA ALA A 340 -17.49 43.01 19.36
C ALA A 340 -17.97 42.73 20.79
N ASP A 341 -17.64 41.54 21.34
CA ASP A 341 -17.98 41.19 22.73
C ASP A 341 -17.27 42.09 23.73
N ALA A 342 -15.97 42.37 23.54
CA ALA A 342 -15.22 43.25 24.42
C ALA A 342 -15.75 44.69 24.42
N VAL A 343 -16.03 45.24 23.22
CA VAL A 343 -16.51 46.62 23.08
C VAL A 343 -17.94 46.77 23.58
N MET A 344 -18.85 45.81 23.32
CA MET A 344 -20.23 45.88 23.80
C MET A 344 -20.35 45.88 25.32
N GLN A 345 -19.36 45.35 26.06
CA GLN A 345 -19.33 45.38 27.54
C GLN A 345 -18.97 46.77 28.07
N LYS A 346 -18.47 47.68 27.24
CA LYS A 346 -17.99 48.99 27.63
C LYS A 346 -18.86 50.14 27.08
N CYS A 347 -19.42 50.02 25.90
CA CYS A 347 -20.33 50.99 25.34
C CYS A 347 -21.73 50.85 25.95
N SER A 348 -22.55 51.92 25.86
CA SER A 348 -23.91 51.95 26.41
C SER A 348 -25.01 51.61 25.39
N GLY A 349 -24.62 51.40 24.12
CA GLY A 349 -25.53 51.05 23.00
C GLY A 349 -25.09 49.83 22.24
N CYS A 350 -25.49 49.73 20.99
CA CYS A 350 -25.11 48.64 20.09
C CYS A 350 -23.65 48.76 19.63
N CYS A 351 -22.86 47.68 19.74
CA CYS A 351 -21.55 47.57 19.14
C CYS A 351 -21.59 46.73 17.88
N ALA A 352 -21.17 47.27 16.75
CA ALA A 352 -21.05 46.56 15.47
C ALA A 352 -19.60 46.60 15.01
N VAL A 353 -19.02 45.42 14.81
CA VAL A 353 -17.66 45.26 14.29
C VAL A 353 -17.74 44.54 12.94
N PHE A 354 -17.13 45.16 11.96
CA PHE A 354 -16.99 44.64 10.60
C PHE A 354 -15.53 44.39 10.26
N SER A 355 -15.23 43.33 9.52
CA SER A 355 -13.89 43.07 8.98
C SER A 355 -13.97 42.74 7.49
N ASP A 356 -13.20 43.50 6.72
CA ASP A 356 -13.09 43.29 5.28
C ASP A 356 -12.43 41.93 4.98
N ASN A 357 -13.01 41.18 4.04
CA ASN A 357 -12.46 39.94 3.52
C ASN A 357 -11.55 40.12 2.29
N GLY A 358 -11.46 41.36 1.76
CA GLY A 358 -10.71 41.69 0.54
C GLY A 358 -11.40 41.27 -0.78
N ASP A 359 -12.63 40.76 -0.73
CA ASP A 359 -13.42 40.34 -1.89
C ASP A 359 -14.71 41.16 -2.07
N GLY A 360 -14.81 42.31 -1.38
CA GLY A 360 -16.00 43.16 -1.35
C GLY A 360 -17.10 42.61 -0.43
N SER A 361 -16.76 41.75 0.48
CA SER A 361 -17.63 41.28 1.56
C SER A 361 -17.01 41.57 2.93
N TYR A 362 -17.86 41.69 3.95
CA TYR A 362 -17.42 41.89 5.35
C TYR A 362 -17.97 40.78 6.23
N LYS A 363 -17.14 40.24 7.11
CA LYS A 363 -17.59 39.51 8.30
C LYS A 363 -18.08 40.53 9.33
N TYR A 364 -19.14 40.20 10.06
CA TYR A 364 -19.60 41.04 11.13
C TYR A 364 -19.91 40.30 12.41
N ALA A 365 -19.81 41.03 13.52
CA ALA A 365 -20.40 40.66 14.80
C ALA A 365 -21.02 41.91 15.42
N ILE A 366 -22.25 41.80 15.92
CA ILE A 366 -23.00 42.92 16.51
C ILE A 366 -23.52 42.47 17.86
N GLY A 367 -23.28 43.24 18.89
CA GLY A 367 -23.73 42.96 20.25
C GLY A 367 -24.35 44.19 20.93
N GLU A 368 -25.34 43.93 21.78
CA GLU A 368 -25.98 44.92 22.66
C GLU A 368 -26.45 44.21 23.93
N VAL A 369 -25.89 44.61 25.08
CA VAL A 369 -26.05 43.91 26.38
C VAL A 369 -27.52 43.64 26.73
N ASN A 370 -28.43 44.61 26.53
CA ASN A 370 -29.83 44.51 26.89
C ASN A 370 -30.75 44.57 25.66
N GLY A 371 -30.21 44.38 24.42
CA GLY A 371 -30.90 44.53 23.19
C GLY A 371 -31.54 43.24 22.64
N ASP A 372 -32.40 43.37 21.63
CA ASP A 372 -32.87 42.28 20.77
C ASP A 372 -32.57 42.62 19.33
N LEU A 373 -31.46 42.10 18.85
CA LEU A 373 -30.88 42.33 17.52
C LEU A 373 -31.49 41.46 16.42
N ARG A 374 -32.46 40.60 16.73
CA ARG A 374 -32.97 39.63 15.75
C ARG A 374 -33.69 40.27 14.59
N GLN A 375 -34.52 41.26 14.86
CA GLN A 375 -35.23 42.00 13.80
C GLN A 375 -34.28 42.93 13.03
N PHE A 376 -33.41 43.66 13.76
CA PHE A 376 -32.36 44.49 13.17
C PHE A 376 -31.47 43.69 12.20
N THR A 377 -31.07 42.49 12.61
CA THR A 377 -30.23 41.62 11.78
C THR A 377 -30.93 41.18 10.49
N LYS A 378 -32.23 40.89 10.53
CA LYS A 378 -33.03 40.57 9.33
C LYS A 378 -33.08 41.74 8.35
N GLU A 379 -33.32 42.94 8.84
CA GLU A 379 -33.36 44.19 8.07
C GLU A 379 -31.98 44.49 7.46
N MET A 380 -30.92 44.38 8.25
CA MET A 380 -29.56 44.60 7.79
C MET A 380 -29.16 43.59 6.71
N ASN A 381 -29.41 42.30 6.94
CA ASN A 381 -29.09 41.25 5.94
C ASN A 381 -29.88 41.45 4.63
N ALA A 382 -31.11 41.93 4.72
CA ALA A 382 -31.92 42.25 3.51
C ALA A 382 -31.35 43.46 2.76
N ALA A 383 -30.96 44.51 3.48
CA ALA A 383 -30.45 45.77 2.92
C ALA A 383 -29.00 45.61 2.36
N LEU A 384 -28.14 44.85 3.02
CA LEU A 384 -26.70 44.72 2.71
C LEU A 384 -26.35 43.38 2.05
N ASN A 385 -27.33 42.68 1.45
CA ASN A 385 -27.12 41.37 0.84
C ASN A 385 -26.34 40.41 1.76
N GLY A 386 -26.78 40.35 3.02
CA GLY A 386 -26.09 39.62 4.09
C GLY A 386 -26.80 38.34 4.47
N ARG A 387 -26.08 37.56 5.29
CA ARG A 387 -26.57 36.34 5.94
C ARG A 387 -25.92 36.21 7.29
N GLY A 388 -26.70 35.87 8.29
CA GLY A 388 -26.22 35.69 9.66
C GLY A 388 -27.39 35.66 10.62
N GLY A 389 -27.06 35.57 11.91
CA GLY A 389 -28.04 35.53 13.00
C GLY A 389 -27.32 35.17 14.31
N GLY A 390 -28.12 34.92 15.35
CA GLY A 390 -27.54 34.56 16.63
C GLY A 390 -28.55 34.65 17.77
N LYS A 391 -28.06 34.99 18.97
CA LYS A 391 -28.84 35.22 20.17
C LYS A 391 -29.49 36.64 20.13
N PRO A 392 -30.54 36.91 20.92
CA PRO A 392 -31.15 38.28 20.97
C PRO A 392 -30.12 39.40 21.17
N PHE A 393 -29.15 39.21 22.01
CA PHE A 393 -28.20 40.24 22.39
C PHE A 393 -26.89 40.20 21.58
N PHE A 394 -26.68 39.17 20.71
CA PHE A 394 -25.43 39.03 19.96
C PHE A 394 -25.66 38.24 18.66
N VAL A 395 -25.31 38.84 17.53
CA VAL A 395 -25.46 38.26 16.19
C VAL A 395 -24.17 38.35 15.41
N GLN A 396 -23.97 37.43 14.49
CA GLN A 396 -22.79 37.40 13.63
C GLN A 396 -23.14 36.87 12.21
N GLY A 397 -22.33 37.23 11.25
CA GLY A 397 -22.56 36.83 9.88
C GLY A 397 -21.61 37.46 8.88
N SER A 398 -22.10 37.61 7.65
CA SER A 398 -21.40 38.33 6.59
C SER A 398 -22.38 39.16 5.76
N VAL A 399 -21.88 40.26 5.21
CA VAL A 399 -22.61 41.13 4.25
C VAL A 399 -21.78 41.27 2.98
N LYS A 400 -22.44 41.50 1.86
CA LYS A 400 -21.81 41.82 0.57
C LYS A 400 -22.20 43.23 0.17
N ALA A 401 -21.51 44.22 0.76
CA ALA A 401 -21.74 45.64 0.61
C ALA A 401 -20.43 46.38 0.84
N SER A 402 -20.33 47.58 0.34
CA SER A 402 -19.22 48.49 0.64
C SER A 402 -19.27 49.05 2.08
N GLU A 403 -18.15 49.49 2.58
CA GLU A 403 -18.09 50.19 3.88
C GLU A 403 -19.03 51.40 3.93
N GLU A 404 -19.15 52.12 2.82
CA GLU A 404 -20.01 53.29 2.71
C GLU A 404 -21.52 52.95 2.83
N GLU A 405 -21.95 51.86 2.20
CA GLU A 405 -23.32 51.31 2.31
C GLU A 405 -23.61 50.84 3.73
N ILE A 406 -22.62 50.17 4.38
CA ILE A 406 -22.77 49.73 5.77
C ILE A 406 -22.91 50.94 6.68
N ARG A 407 -22.03 51.97 6.57
CA ARG A 407 -22.08 53.20 7.37
C ARG A 407 -23.41 53.96 7.16
N GLN A 408 -23.95 53.95 5.92
CA GLN A 408 -25.21 54.61 5.63
C GLN A 408 -26.37 53.87 6.31
N PHE A 409 -26.38 52.55 6.35
CA PHE A 409 -27.40 51.75 7.04
C PHE A 409 -27.44 52.05 8.55
N PHE A 410 -26.26 52.19 9.19
CA PHE A 410 -26.15 52.49 10.65
C PHE A 410 -26.40 53.96 11.01
N LYS A 411 -26.61 54.87 10.04
CA LYS A 411 -26.99 56.29 10.28
C LYS A 411 -28.49 56.48 10.28
N GLN A 412 -29.25 55.54 9.80
CA GLN A 412 -30.74 55.55 9.82
C GLN A 412 -31.24 55.11 11.21
#